data_e6ef83858e9fb5171143236fa2ba3ddf
#
_entry.id   e6ef83858e9fb5171143236fa2ba3ddf
#
_cell.length_a   1.000
_cell.length_b   1.000
_cell.length_c   1.000
_cell.angle_alpha   90.00
_cell.angle_beta   90.00
_cell.angle_gamma   90.00
#
_symmetry.space_group_name_H-M   'P 1'
#
loop_
_entity.id
_entity.type
_entity.pdbx_description
1 polymer ?
#
loop_
_entity_poly.entity_id
_entity_poly.type
_entity_poly.pdbx_seq_one_letter_code
_entity_poly.pdbx_strand_id
1 'polypeptide(L)'
;MIATPRLSLLLNWYANPYHTPVFMAHHLGFYKEEGLAPAIMETTDPSDVTDLICQNKVDIALKAMIHTYAARAKGYKVVSAGTLFHEPPTGLIFLKSSGIKGFDDIRGKRIGYIGRFGKIIIDDLARRANIKPDAYETIRVGMNITDAIVQGKVDAGMGIGCFQQVELEQVSGKETGMLRVDELAGLGCCCFCSILFLVNEAYLANNRENVRRFMRATLRGTQWTLENPEKAYALLCEQIPRLRTETFRKIYISCLPYFSRDLVNVDRDWEKVGLYAQQLGITDETMDCHSCYTNEFLPERPYSTFEPLDGTYISEQLKAS
;
A
#
# COMPACT_ATOMS: atom_id res chain seq x y z
N MET A 1 35.00 -10.46 13.73
CA MET A 1 33.99 -9.56 13.14
C MET A 1 32.65 -10.21 13.36
N ILE A 2 31.74 -9.57 14.09
CA ILE A 2 30.37 -10.04 14.25
C ILE A 2 29.71 -9.83 12.89
N ALA A 3 29.12 -10.88 12.29
CA ALA A 3 28.44 -10.79 11.01
C ALA A 3 27.25 -9.82 11.14
N THR A 4 27.15 -8.85 10.22
CA THR A 4 25.99 -7.94 10.17
C THR A 4 24.71 -8.75 10.03
N PRO A 5 23.70 -8.61 10.91
CA PRO A 5 22.46 -9.33 10.81
C PRO A 5 21.81 -9.09 9.45
N ARG A 6 21.56 -10.18 8.73
CA ARG A 6 20.74 -10.13 7.51
C ARG A 6 19.28 -10.10 7.92
N LEU A 7 18.51 -9.23 7.30
CA LEU A 7 17.09 -9.11 7.48
C LEU A 7 16.43 -9.13 6.11
N SER A 8 15.38 -9.92 5.95
CA SER A 8 14.62 -9.97 4.71
C SER A 8 13.42 -9.02 4.78
N LEU A 9 13.29 -8.13 3.77
CA LEU A 9 12.13 -7.28 3.55
C LEU A 9 11.45 -7.67 2.24
N LEU A 10 10.21 -8.15 2.30
CA LEU A 10 9.41 -8.47 1.13
C LEU A 10 8.44 -7.33 0.82
N LEU A 11 8.55 -6.76 -0.38
CA LEU A 11 7.64 -5.74 -0.87
C LEU A 11 6.28 -6.35 -1.23
N ASN A 12 5.21 -5.57 -1.08
CA ASN A 12 3.85 -6.00 -1.43
C ASN A 12 3.55 -5.96 -2.94
N TRP A 13 4.48 -5.45 -3.74
CA TRP A 13 4.41 -5.26 -5.19
C TRP A 13 5.82 -5.33 -5.78
N TYR A 14 5.97 -5.26 -7.12
CA TYR A 14 7.28 -4.93 -7.69
C TYR A 14 7.74 -3.57 -7.16
N ALA A 15 9.05 -3.35 -7.08
CA ALA A 15 9.60 -2.09 -6.62
C ALA A 15 9.09 -0.94 -7.50
N ASN A 16 8.54 0.08 -6.87
CA ASN A 16 7.87 1.19 -7.52
C ASN A 16 7.97 2.46 -6.63
N PRO A 17 7.47 3.62 -7.08
CA PRO A 17 7.66 4.89 -6.39
C PRO A 17 7.20 4.95 -4.92
N TYR A 18 6.17 4.26 -4.49
CA TYR A 18 5.77 4.31 -3.08
C TYR A 18 6.70 3.50 -2.14
N HIS A 19 7.67 2.77 -2.68
CA HIS A 19 8.72 2.13 -1.87
C HIS A 19 9.97 3.02 -1.68
N THR A 20 9.99 4.23 -2.28
CA THR A 20 11.16 5.13 -2.23
C THR A 20 11.78 5.28 -0.84
N PRO A 21 11.03 5.46 0.27
CA PRO A 21 11.63 5.60 1.60
C PRO A 21 12.53 4.44 2.01
N VAL A 22 12.14 3.21 1.68
CA VAL A 22 12.92 2.01 1.98
C VAL A 22 14.22 1.98 1.15
N PHE A 23 14.12 2.31 -0.14
CA PHE A 23 15.29 2.38 -1.03
C PHE A 23 16.23 3.51 -0.64
N MET A 24 15.72 4.65 -0.18
CA MET A 24 16.56 5.75 0.33
C MET A 24 17.26 5.35 1.63
N ALA A 25 16.58 4.71 2.56
CA ALA A 25 17.21 4.19 3.77
C ALA A 25 18.34 3.21 3.45
N HIS A 26 18.17 2.38 2.41
CA HIS A 26 19.19 1.43 1.96
C HIS A 26 20.35 2.14 1.25
N HIS A 27 20.08 2.97 0.25
CA HIS A 27 21.08 3.64 -0.59
C HIS A 27 21.95 4.62 0.19
N LEU A 28 21.34 5.40 1.10
CA LEU A 28 22.05 6.37 1.94
C LEU A 28 22.78 5.73 3.13
N GLY A 29 22.70 4.40 3.27
CA GLY A 29 23.42 3.68 4.29
C GLY A 29 22.79 3.71 5.69
N PHE A 30 21.55 4.21 5.86
CA PHE A 30 20.92 4.32 7.18
C PHE A 30 20.73 2.94 7.84
N TYR A 31 20.40 1.89 7.08
CA TYR A 31 20.40 0.53 7.61
C TYR A 31 21.78 0.05 8.05
N LYS A 32 22.83 0.37 7.27
CA LYS A 32 24.21 0.00 7.60
C LYS A 32 24.68 0.70 8.87
N GLU A 33 24.34 1.98 9.07
CA GLU A 33 24.64 2.73 10.30
C GLU A 33 23.97 2.10 11.53
N GLU A 34 22.78 1.51 11.35
CA GLU A 34 22.09 0.73 12.38
C GLU A 34 22.63 -0.72 12.51
N GLY A 35 23.68 -1.08 11.79
CA GLY A 35 24.27 -2.41 11.81
C GLY A 35 23.40 -3.45 11.14
N LEU A 36 22.57 -3.11 10.15
CA LEU A 36 21.68 -4.00 9.42
C LEU A 36 22.05 -4.07 7.94
N ALA A 37 21.75 -5.21 7.33
CA ALA A 37 21.88 -5.43 5.88
C ALA A 37 20.58 -6.04 5.32
N PRO A 38 19.49 -5.26 5.16
CA PRO A 38 18.24 -5.79 4.67
C PRO A 38 18.35 -6.22 3.20
N ALA A 39 17.87 -7.45 2.92
CA ALA A 39 17.63 -7.91 1.56
C ALA A 39 16.22 -7.49 1.15
N ILE A 40 16.12 -6.50 0.26
CA ILE A 40 14.83 -6.01 -0.26
C ILE A 40 14.44 -6.91 -1.45
N MET A 41 13.28 -7.56 -1.34
CA MET A 41 12.78 -8.52 -2.32
C MET A 41 11.44 -8.07 -2.89
N GLU A 42 11.26 -8.26 -4.19
CA GLU A 42 9.99 -8.02 -4.88
C GLU A 42 9.13 -9.30 -4.87
N THR A 43 7.81 -9.15 -4.93
CA THR A 43 6.89 -10.27 -5.14
C THR A 43 6.47 -10.38 -6.61
N THR A 44 6.16 -11.59 -7.04
CA THR A 44 5.53 -11.88 -8.33
C THR A 44 4.01 -11.99 -8.23
N ASP A 45 3.48 -12.30 -7.04
CA ASP A 45 2.05 -12.25 -6.73
C ASP A 45 1.84 -11.63 -5.33
N PRO A 46 1.09 -10.52 -5.24
CA PRO A 46 0.80 -9.89 -3.96
C PRO A 46 0.11 -10.81 -2.93
N SER A 47 -0.56 -11.88 -3.38
CA SER A 47 -1.22 -12.84 -2.48
C SER A 47 -0.21 -13.62 -1.65
N ASP A 48 0.95 -13.96 -2.20
CA ASP A 48 1.99 -14.77 -1.55
C ASP A 48 2.64 -14.06 -0.36
N VAL A 49 2.67 -12.72 -0.39
CA VAL A 49 3.31 -11.91 0.67
C VAL A 49 2.70 -12.21 2.04
N THR A 50 1.36 -12.33 2.11
CA THR A 50 0.67 -12.63 3.36
C THR A 50 1.04 -14.02 3.88
N ASP A 51 1.10 -15.01 3.00
CA ASP A 51 1.43 -16.39 3.38
C ASP A 51 2.89 -16.50 3.85
N LEU A 52 3.81 -15.83 3.17
CA LEU A 52 5.24 -15.84 3.52
C LEU A 52 5.51 -15.22 4.89
N ILE A 53 4.90 -14.07 5.21
CA ILE A 53 5.06 -13.46 6.54
C ILE A 53 4.35 -14.26 7.62
N CYS A 54 3.16 -14.80 7.35
CA CYS A 54 2.42 -15.64 8.30
C CYS A 54 3.19 -16.93 8.66
N GLN A 55 3.92 -17.49 7.69
CA GLN A 55 4.75 -18.70 7.87
C GLN A 55 6.16 -18.39 8.39
N ASN A 56 6.46 -17.14 8.74
CA ASN A 56 7.79 -16.70 9.19
C ASN A 56 8.92 -17.04 8.21
N LYS A 57 8.63 -16.98 6.89
CA LYS A 57 9.61 -17.21 5.81
C LYS A 57 10.33 -15.93 5.36
N VAL A 58 9.83 -14.79 5.77
CA VAL A 58 10.44 -13.46 5.64
C VAL A 58 10.33 -12.75 6.98
N ASP A 59 11.27 -11.85 7.27
CA ASP A 59 11.36 -11.20 8.57
C ASP A 59 10.39 -10.01 8.67
N ILE A 60 10.33 -9.21 7.62
CA ILE A 60 9.40 -8.07 7.48
C ILE A 60 8.74 -8.15 6.10
N ALA A 61 7.47 -7.80 6.02
CA ALA A 61 6.76 -7.69 4.75
C ALA A 61 5.91 -6.42 4.70
N LEU A 62 5.85 -5.79 3.53
CA LEU A 62 4.89 -4.73 3.28
C LEU A 62 3.54 -5.31 2.89
N LYS A 63 2.46 -4.82 3.49
CA LYS A 63 1.10 -5.27 3.14
C LYS A 63 0.05 -4.25 3.53
N ALA A 64 -1.09 -4.27 2.81
CA ALA A 64 -2.23 -3.42 3.16
C ALA A 64 -2.89 -3.88 4.46
N MET A 65 -3.39 -2.92 5.25
CA MET A 65 -3.93 -3.11 6.61
C MET A 65 -4.98 -4.22 6.73
N ILE A 66 -5.91 -4.31 5.78
CA ILE A 66 -6.97 -5.32 5.78
C ILE A 66 -6.44 -6.76 5.82
N HIS A 67 -5.23 -7.00 5.29
CA HIS A 67 -4.62 -8.33 5.29
C HIS A 67 -4.12 -8.75 6.67
N THR A 68 -3.79 -7.79 7.54
CA THR A 68 -3.39 -8.08 8.93
C THR A 68 -4.59 -8.67 9.70
N TYR A 69 -5.76 -8.05 9.55
CA TYR A 69 -7.00 -8.58 10.12
C TYR A 69 -7.30 -9.99 9.64
N ALA A 70 -7.22 -10.20 8.33
CA ALA A 70 -7.48 -11.51 7.75
C ALA A 70 -6.49 -12.60 8.17
N ALA A 71 -5.22 -12.23 8.37
CA ALA A 71 -4.21 -13.15 8.89
C ALA A 71 -4.50 -13.51 10.35
N ARG A 72 -4.78 -12.53 11.18
CA ARG A 72 -5.08 -12.77 12.60
C ARG A 72 -6.39 -13.53 12.81
N ALA A 73 -7.42 -13.27 12.01
CA ALA A 73 -8.67 -14.04 12.05
C ALA A 73 -8.46 -15.53 11.76
N LYS A 74 -7.41 -15.88 11.00
CA LYS A 74 -6.97 -17.25 10.76
C LYS A 74 -6.04 -17.82 11.85
N GLY A 75 -5.79 -17.07 12.92
CA GLY A 75 -4.92 -17.47 14.02
C GLY A 75 -3.42 -17.21 13.80
N TYR A 76 -3.02 -16.56 12.69
CA TYR A 76 -1.62 -16.19 12.50
C TYR A 76 -1.24 -15.02 13.40
N LYS A 77 -0.06 -15.14 14.01
CA LYS A 77 0.49 -14.13 14.92
C LYS A 77 1.39 -13.16 14.15
N VAL A 78 0.78 -12.23 13.44
CA VAL A 78 1.45 -11.14 12.73
C VAL A 78 0.98 -9.79 13.29
N VAL A 79 1.89 -8.82 13.34
CA VAL A 79 1.64 -7.50 13.89
C VAL A 79 2.26 -6.44 12.99
N SER A 80 1.61 -5.28 12.86
CA SER A 80 2.21 -4.12 12.21
C SER A 80 3.19 -3.43 13.15
N ALA A 81 4.43 -3.24 12.73
CA ALA A 81 5.44 -2.46 13.44
C ALA A 81 5.46 -0.98 13.02
N GLY A 82 4.69 -0.60 12.03
CA GLY A 82 4.55 0.78 11.55
C GLY A 82 3.89 0.87 10.18
N THR A 83 3.58 2.10 9.78
CA THR A 83 2.89 2.42 8.53
C THR A 83 3.81 3.18 7.59
N LEU A 84 4.02 2.67 6.37
CA LEU A 84 4.80 3.34 5.33
C LEU A 84 3.96 4.37 4.57
N PHE A 85 2.70 4.02 4.29
CA PHE A 85 1.87 4.73 3.32
C PHE A 85 0.44 4.81 3.85
N HIS A 86 -0.04 6.03 4.12
CA HIS A 86 -1.34 6.28 4.74
C HIS A 86 -2.43 6.51 3.71
N GLU A 87 -3.56 5.89 3.90
CA GLU A 87 -4.86 6.18 3.29
C GLU A 87 -4.82 6.47 1.77
N PRO A 88 -4.08 5.69 0.94
CA PRO A 88 -4.08 5.98 -0.49
C PRO A 88 -5.48 5.79 -1.06
N PRO A 89 -5.99 6.75 -1.86
CA PRO A 89 -7.30 6.61 -2.50
C PRO A 89 -7.37 5.28 -3.25
N THR A 90 -8.38 4.48 -2.94
CA THR A 90 -8.53 3.14 -3.51
C THR A 90 -9.96 2.94 -3.99
N GLY A 91 -10.12 2.38 -5.17
CA GLY A 91 -11.43 2.20 -5.77
C GLY A 91 -11.40 1.46 -7.10
N LEU A 92 -12.53 1.48 -7.77
CA LEU A 92 -12.64 1.01 -9.15
C LEU A 92 -12.14 2.10 -10.09
N ILE A 93 -10.99 1.89 -10.71
CA ILE A 93 -10.44 2.74 -11.76
C ILE A 93 -10.95 2.29 -13.13
N PHE A 94 -11.17 3.24 -14.01
CA PHE A 94 -11.70 2.98 -15.36
C PHE A 94 -11.36 4.13 -16.32
N LEU A 95 -11.45 3.86 -17.62
CA LEU A 95 -11.45 4.91 -18.64
C LEU A 95 -12.83 5.58 -18.66
N LYS A 96 -12.92 6.92 -18.68
CA LYS A 96 -14.21 7.61 -18.78
C LYS A 96 -15.02 7.18 -20.01
N SER A 97 -14.36 6.75 -21.07
CA SER A 97 -15.00 6.18 -22.26
C SER A 97 -15.73 4.85 -22.01
N SER A 98 -15.54 4.19 -20.84
CA SER A 98 -16.30 2.98 -20.46
C SER A 98 -17.77 3.25 -20.16
N GLY A 99 -18.13 4.54 -19.98
CA GLY A 99 -19.49 4.97 -19.63
C GLY A 99 -19.82 4.83 -18.14
N ILE A 100 -18.88 4.40 -17.31
CA ILE A 100 -19.07 4.31 -15.85
C ILE A 100 -19.04 5.73 -15.27
N LYS A 101 -20.11 6.08 -14.56
CA LYS A 101 -20.27 7.37 -13.84
C LYS A 101 -20.58 7.16 -12.37
N GLY A 102 -21.18 6.02 -12.03
CA GLY A 102 -21.55 5.62 -10.68
C GLY A 102 -21.46 4.11 -10.51
N PHE A 103 -21.67 3.63 -9.28
CA PHE A 103 -21.49 2.23 -8.99
C PHE A 103 -22.57 1.35 -9.68
N ASP A 104 -23.75 1.88 -9.93
CA ASP A 104 -24.80 1.17 -10.66
C ASP A 104 -24.42 0.80 -12.10
N ASP A 105 -23.48 1.53 -12.70
CA ASP A 105 -23.03 1.31 -14.07
C ASP A 105 -22.10 0.07 -14.22
N ILE A 106 -21.78 -0.62 -13.11
CA ILE A 106 -21.06 -1.89 -13.18
C ILE A 106 -21.92 -3.03 -13.74
N ARG A 107 -23.25 -2.85 -13.86
CA ARG A 107 -24.16 -3.86 -14.45
C ARG A 107 -23.75 -4.15 -15.89
N GLY A 108 -23.59 -5.43 -16.22
CA GLY A 108 -23.11 -5.88 -17.52
C GLY A 108 -21.62 -5.65 -17.78
N LYS A 109 -20.85 -5.20 -16.77
CA LYS A 109 -19.42 -4.93 -16.90
C LYS A 109 -18.56 -6.06 -16.33
N ARG A 110 -17.33 -6.14 -16.83
CA ARG A 110 -16.27 -7.00 -16.33
C ARG A 110 -15.38 -6.17 -15.40
N ILE A 111 -15.30 -6.58 -14.13
CA ILE A 111 -14.59 -5.86 -13.09
C ILE A 111 -13.34 -6.64 -12.69
N GLY A 112 -12.18 -6.04 -12.91
CA GLY A 112 -10.89 -6.62 -12.57
C GLY A 112 -10.57 -6.53 -11.08
N TYR A 113 -9.95 -7.58 -10.53
CA TYR A 113 -9.44 -7.56 -9.17
C TYR A 113 -8.03 -8.18 -9.10
N ILE A 114 -7.24 -7.75 -8.11
CA ILE A 114 -5.86 -8.19 -7.91
C ILE A 114 -5.83 -9.48 -7.10
N GLY A 115 -6.27 -9.41 -5.87
CA GLY A 115 -6.31 -10.51 -4.92
C GLY A 115 -7.70 -10.68 -4.30
N ARG A 116 -7.88 -11.70 -3.48
CA ARG A 116 -9.15 -12.11 -2.89
C ARG A 116 -9.95 -10.94 -2.27
N PHE A 117 -9.28 -10.02 -1.57
CA PHE A 117 -9.97 -8.90 -0.90
C PHE A 117 -10.57 -7.91 -1.89
N GLY A 118 -9.93 -7.68 -3.04
CA GLY A 118 -10.52 -6.87 -4.11
C GLY A 118 -11.89 -7.41 -4.54
N LYS A 119 -11.99 -8.73 -4.72
CA LYS A 119 -13.29 -9.37 -5.04
C LYS A 119 -14.30 -9.22 -3.92
N ILE A 120 -13.92 -9.48 -2.67
CA ILE A 120 -14.82 -9.36 -1.51
C ILE A 120 -15.38 -7.93 -1.41
N ILE A 121 -14.53 -6.91 -1.61
CA ILE A 121 -14.94 -5.49 -1.57
C ILE A 121 -15.92 -5.20 -2.73
N ILE A 122 -15.64 -5.64 -3.95
CA ILE A 122 -16.54 -5.45 -5.10
C ILE A 122 -17.90 -6.08 -4.81
N ASP A 123 -17.94 -7.30 -4.32
CA ASP A 123 -19.16 -8.03 -4.02
C ASP A 123 -19.96 -7.37 -2.88
N ASP A 124 -19.28 -6.84 -1.84
CA ASP A 124 -19.94 -6.09 -0.76
C ASP A 124 -20.55 -4.78 -1.27
N LEU A 125 -19.81 -4.01 -2.07
CA LEU A 125 -20.32 -2.78 -2.66
C LEU A 125 -21.52 -3.04 -3.58
N ALA A 126 -21.48 -4.12 -4.37
CA ALA A 126 -22.58 -4.54 -5.21
C ALA A 126 -23.83 -4.91 -4.38
N ARG A 127 -23.63 -5.65 -3.29
CA ARG A 127 -24.71 -6.00 -2.35
C ARG A 127 -25.34 -4.75 -1.72
N ARG A 128 -24.53 -3.77 -1.30
CA ARG A 128 -25.01 -2.47 -0.74
C ARG A 128 -25.82 -1.67 -1.77
N ALA A 129 -25.44 -1.73 -3.04
CA ALA A 129 -26.12 -1.06 -4.14
C ALA A 129 -27.30 -1.90 -4.71
N ASN A 130 -27.68 -3.01 -4.07
CA ASN A 130 -28.71 -3.94 -4.56
C ASN A 130 -28.44 -4.45 -6.00
N ILE A 131 -27.17 -4.69 -6.33
CA ILE A 131 -26.73 -5.27 -7.59
C ILE A 131 -26.54 -6.78 -7.37
N LYS A 132 -27.26 -7.60 -8.14
CA LYS A 132 -27.18 -9.06 -8.04
C LYS A 132 -25.81 -9.57 -8.52
N PRO A 133 -25.29 -10.69 -7.97
CA PRO A 133 -23.99 -11.25 -8.36
C PRO A 133 -23.88 -11.64 -9.84
N ASP A 134 -24.99 -11.95 -10.49
CA ASP A 134 -25.09 -12.32 -11.91
C ASP A 134 -25.20 -11.11 -12.84
N ALA A 135 -25.31 -9.88 -12.28
CA ALA A 135 -25.43 -8.67 -13.05
C ALA A 135 -24.08 -8.06 -13.49
N TYR A 136 -22.97 -8.60 -13.05
CA TYR A 136 -21.60 -8.19 -13.42
C TYR A 136 -20.65 -9.40 -13.36
N GLU A 137 -19.50 -9.30 -13.99
CA GLU A 137 -18.47 -10.33 -13.95
C GLU A 137 -17.25 -9.84 -13.19
N THR A 138 -16.62 -10.70 -12.39
CA THR A 138 -15.35 -10.39 -11.73
C THR A 138 -14.22 -11.24 -12.31
N ILE A 139 -13.11 -10.61 -12.72
CA ILE A 139 -11.96 -11.27 -13.36
C ILE A 139 -10.70 -11.01 -12.55
N ARG A 140 -10.00 -12.08 -12.14
CA ARG A 140 -8.69 -11.94 -11.51
C ARG A 140 -7.65 -11.57 -12.55
N VAL A 141 -7.05 -10.39 -12.43
CA VAL A 141 -6.02 -9.86 -13.34
C VAL A 141 -4.65 -9.74 -12.69
N GLY A 142 -4.54 -10.01 -11.40
CA GLY A 142 -3.30 -9.87 -10.66
C GLY A 142 -2.72 -8.47 -10.74
N MET A 143 -1.42 -8.34 -10.95
CA MET A 143 -0.73 -7.04 -11.03
C MET A 143 -0.95 -6.28 -12.35
N ASN A 144 -1.69 -6.86 -13.31
CA ASN A 144 -1.84 -6.31 -14.66
C ASN A 144 -3.16 -5.55 -14.85
N ILE A 145 -3.66 -4.85 -13.85
CA ILE A 145 -4.97 -4.19 -13.88
C ILE A 145 -5.02 -3.11 -14.98
N THR A 146 -3.98 -2.30 -15.10
CA THR A 146 -3.87 -1.23 -16.10
C THR A 146 -3.92 -1.81 -17.52
N ASP A 147 -3.09 -2.81 -17.80
CA ASP A 147 -3.07 -3.48 -19.11
C ASP A 147 -4.40 -4.16 -19.42
N ALA A 148 -5.04 -4.78 -18.42
CA ALA A 148 -6.32 -5.43 -18.62
C ALA A 148 -7.43 -4.44 -19.02
N ILE A 149 -7.42 -3.23 -18.46
CA ILE A 149 -8.35 -2.15 -18.83
C ILE A 149 -8.02 -1.63 -20.24
N VAL A 150 -6.75 -1.32 -20.51
CA VAL A 150 -6.32 -0.78 -21.81
C VAL A 150 -6.62 -1.75 -22.95
N GLN A 151 -6.42 -3.05 -22.73
CA GLN A 151 -6.70 -4.12 -23.70
C GLN A 151 -8.19 -4.49 -23.79
N GLY A 152 -9.06 -3.86 -22.98
CA GLY A 152 -10.48 -4.16 -22.96
C GLY A 152 -10.83 -5.56 -22.44
N LYS A 153 -9.94 -6.17 -21.65
CA LYS A 153 -10.22 -7.45 -20.95
C LYS A 153 -11.21 -7.25 -19.79
N VAL A 154 -11.09 -6.09 -19.13
CA VAL A 154 -12.02 -5.63 -18.09
C VAL A 154 -12.42 -4.18 -18.37
N ASP A 155 -13.57 -3.77 -17.90
CA ASP A 155 -14.13 -2.44 -18.12
C ASP A 155 -13.74 -1.47 -16.99
N ALA A 156 -13.48 -1.98 -15.80
CA ALA A 156 -12.96 -1.29 -14.62
C ALA A 156 -12.16 -2.28 -13.75
N GLY A 157 -11.44 -1.78 -12.75
CA GLY A 157 -10.78 -2.68 -11.82
C GLY A 157 -10.29 -2.01 -10.54
N MET A 158 -10.06 -2.81 -9.50
CA MET A 158 -9.54 -2.33 -8.23
C MET A 158 -8.12 -1.80 -8.39
N GLY A 159 -7.89 -0.57 -7.96
CA GLY A 159 -6.59 0.09 -8.03
C GLY A 159 -6.45 1.23 -7.02
N ILE A 160 -5.22 1.70 -6.87
CA ILE A 160 -4.84 2.84 -6.02
C ILE A 160 -4.76 4.09 -6.90
N GLY A 161 -5.37 5.20 -6.47
CA GLY A 161 -5.46 6.43 -7.24
C GLY A 161 -4.10 7.03 -7.58
N CYS A 162 -3.23 7.14 -6.62
CA CYS A 162 -1.89 7.70 -6.82
C CYS A 162 -0.92 6.75 -7.56
N PHE A 163 -1.33 5.53 -7.89
CA PHE A 163 -0.51 4.56 -8.62
C PHE A 163 -1.21 4.08 -9.89
N GLN A 164 -2.11 3.07 -9.80
CA GLN A 164 -2.69 2.44 -10.99
C GLN A 164 -3.59 3.38 -11.80
N GLN A 165 -4.27 4.35 -11.16
CA GLN A 165 -5.06 5.32 -11.92
C GLN A 165 -4.17 6.26 -12.72
N VAL A 166 -3.08 6.77 -12.12
CA VAL A 166 -2.08 7.60 -12.83
C VAL A 166 -1.42 6.79 -13.95
N GLU A 167 -1.07 5.53 -13.69
CA GLU A 167 -0.52 4.63 -14.71
C GLU A 167 -1.51 4.45 -15.87
N LEU A 168 -2.79 4.18 -15.58
CA LEU A 168 -3.84 4.02 -16.58
C LEU A 168 -3.97 5.25 -17.47
N GLU A 169 -3.96 6.44 -16.87
CA GLU A 169 -4.03 7.71 -17.61
C GLU A 169 -2.83 7.90 -18.53
N GLN A 170 -1.62 7.66 -18.03
CA GLN A 170 -0.39 7.83 -18.80
C GLN A 170 -0.27 6.81 -19.95
N VAL A 171 -0.56 5.54 -19.68
CA VAL A 171 -0.43 4.47 -20.68
C VAL A 171 -1.52 4.56 -21.75
N SER A 172 -2.75 4.91 -21.38
CA SER A 172 -3.86 5.02 -22.33
C SER A 172 -3.90 6.34 -23.08
N GLY A 173 -3.31 7.41 -22.53
CA GLY A 173 -3.48 8.79 -23.01
C GLY A 173 -4.92 9.30 -22.96
N LYS A 174 -5.78 8.70 -22.14
CA LYS A 174 -7.22 8.98 -22.05
C LYS A 174 -7.60 9.40 -20.62
N GLU A 175 -8.68 10.17 -20.52
CA GLU A 175 -9.24 10.51 -19.21
C GLU A 175 -9.71 9.28 -18.44
N THR A 176 -9.36 9.25 -17.16
CA THR A 176 -9.71 8.20 -16.22
C THR A 176 -10.70 8.67 -15.17
N GLY A 177 -11.34 7.73 -14.51
CA GLY A 177 -12.20 7.95 -13.34
C GLY A 177 -11.91 6.92 -12.25
N MET A 178 -12.36 7.24 -11.05
CA MET A 178 -12.34 6.31 -9.92
C MET A 178 -13.64 6.40 -9.14
N LEU A 179 -14.22 5.27 -8.82
CA LEU A 179 -15.27 5.15 -7.80
C LEU A 179 -14.60 4.70 -6.50
N ARG A 180 -14.49 5.59 -5.54
CA ARG A 180 -13.76 5.35 -4.29
C ARG A 180 -14.52 4.42 -3.37
N VAL A 181 -13.82 3.42 -2.81
CA VAL A 181 -14.40 2.45 -1.87
C VAL A 181 -14.83 3.13 -0.57
N ASP A 182 -14.05 4.04 -0.03
CA ASP A 182 -14.35 4.74 1.21
C ASP A 182 -15.62 5.60 1.12
N GLU A 183 -15.89 6.20 -0.03
CA GLU A 183 -17.13 6.94 -0.30
C GLU A 183 -18.32 5.97 -0.44
N LEU A 184 -18.17 4.92 -1.26
CA LEU A 184 -19.23 3.94 -1.52
C LEU A 184 -19.60 3.12 -0.28
N ALA A 185 -18.62 2.79 0.56
CA ALA A 185 -18.86 2.04 1.80
C ALA A 185 -19.13 2.92 3.03
N GLY A 186 -19.06 4.26 2.88
CA GLY A 186 -19.29 5.20 3.98
C GLY A 186 -18.22 5.16 5.06
N LEU A 187 -16.96 4.84 4.70
CA LEU A 187 -15.86 4.68 5.67
C LEU A 187 -15.22 6.01 6.06
N GLY A 188 -15.31 7.02 5.21
CA GLY A 188 -14.71 8.34 5.39
C GLY A 188 -13.17 8.38 5.25
N CYS A 189 -12.50 7.25 4.99
CA CYS A 189 -11.06 7.16 4.69
C CYS A 189 -10.71 5.82 4.03
N CYS A 190 -9.59 5.78 3.29
CA CYS A 190 -9.07 4.58 2.62
C CYS A 190 -8.04 3.81 3.47
N CYS A 191 -8.08 3.90 4.80
CA CYS A 191 -7.07 3.29 5.69
C CYS A 191 -6.91 1.78 5.52
N PHE A 192 -7.94 1.05 5.06
CA PHE A 192 -7.85 -0.39 4.78
C PHE A 192 -6.77 -0.75 3.74
N CYS A 193 -6.34 0.20 2.90
CA CYS A 193 -5.25 0.07 1.92
C CYS A 193 -3.93 0.72 2.36
N SER A 194 -3.84 1.29 3.57
CA SER A 194 -2.57 1.76 4.14
C SER A 194 -1.54 0.64 4.13
N ILE A 195 -0.31 0.93 3.66
CA ILE A 195 0.76 -0.06 3.55
C ILE A 195 1.59 -0.08 4.82
N LEU A 196 1.67 -1.24 5.43
CA LEU A 196 2.24 -1.49 6.76
C LEU A 196 3.50 -2.34 6.67
N PHE A 197 4.38 -2.20 7.66
CA PHE A 197 5.48 -3.11 7.93
C PHE A 197 5.00 -4.24 8.85
N LEU A 198 4.66 -5.39 8.28
CA LEU A 198 4.23 -6.56 9.04
C LEU A 198 5.42 -7.39 9.50
N VAL A 199 5.34 -7.87 10.73
CA VAL A 199 6.33 -8.75 11.35
C VAL A 199 5.61 -9.93 12.01
N ASN A 200 6.20 -11.12 11.95
CA ASN A 200 5.69 -12.28 12.68
C ASN A 200 6.14 -12.22 14.15
N GLU A 201 5.25 -12.48 15.09
CA GLU A 201 5.56 -12.44 16.53
C GLU A 201 6.66 -13.45 16.94
N ALA A 202 6.77 -14.58 16.22
CA ALA A 202 7.85 -15.54 16.45
C ALA A 202 9.23 -14.96 16.08
N TYR A 203 9.31 -14.13 15.02
CA TYR A 203 10.53 -13.41 14.70
C TYR A 203 10.82 -12.34 15.74
N LEU A 204 9.79 -11.58 16.15
CA LEU A 204 9.93 -10.55 17.18
C LEU A 204 10.47 -11.07 18.50
N ALA A 205 10.12 -12.29 18.92
CA ALA A 205 10.54 -12.87 20.19
C ALA A 205 12.07 -12.81 20.39
N ASN A 206 12.86 -12.90 19.31
CA ASN A 206 14.33 -12.92 19.37
C ASN A 206 15.00 -11.75 18.62
N ASN A 207 14.24 -10.90 17.94
CA ASN A 207 14.78 -9.89 17.01
C ASN A 207 14.21 -8.48 17.23
N ARG A 208 13.66 -8.18 18.41
CA ARG A 208 13.02 -6.88 18.70
C ARG A 208 13.94 -5.70 18.41
N GLU A 209 15.21 -5.79 18.78
CA GLU A 209 16.18 -4.73 18.54
C GLU A 209 16.49 -4.54 17.04
N ASN A 210 16.54 -5.62 16.26
CA ASN A 210 16.72 -5.51 14.80
C ASN A 210 15.51 -4.83 14.15
N VAL A 211 14.28 -5.11 14.60
CA VAL A 211 13.08 -4.43 14.12
C VAL A 211 13.12 -2.94 14.50
N ARG A 212 13.50 -2.60 15.74
CA ARG A 212 13.64 -1.19 16.18
C ARG A 212 14.65 -0.43 15.33
N ARG A 213 15.83 -1.02 15.07
CA ARG A 213 16.86 -0.44 14.20
C ARG A 213 16.37 -0.28 12.77
N PHE A 214 15.66 -1.29 12.24
CA PHE A 214 15.07 -1.23 10.91
C PHE A 214 14.06 -0.08 10.79
N MET A 215 13.13 0.05 11.74
CA MET A 215 12.12 1.11 11.74
C MET A 215 12.75 2.50 11.87
N ARG A 216 13.79 2.65 12.71
CA ARG A 216 14.52 3.92 12.87
C ARG A 216 15.24 4.34 11.57
N ALA A 217 15.91 3.40 10.90
CA ALA A 217 16.55 3.65 9.61
C ALA A 217 15.54 3.99 8.52
N THR A 218 14.41 3.26 8.49
CA THR A 218 13.33 3.50 7.54
C THR A 218 12.69 4.87 7.74
N LEU A 219 12.47 5.29 8.99
CA LEU A 219 11.97 6.63 9.31
C LEU A 219 12.89 7.71 8.76
N ARG A 220 14.21 7.58 8.94
CA ARG A 220 15.20 8.50 8.37
C ARG A 220 15.11 8.53 6.84
N GLY A 221 14.95 7.37 6.20
CA GLY A 221 14.75 7.27 4.75
C GLY A 221 13.48 7.97 4.28
N THR A 222 12.40 7.86 5.05
CA THR A 222 11.14 8.55 4.76
C THR A 222 11.27 10.06 4.88
N GLN A 223 11.84 10.53 5.98
CA GLN A 223 12.08 11.95 6.22
C GLN A 223 12.96 12.54 5.12
N TRP A 224 14.09 11.89 4.81
CA TRP A 224 14.97 12.35 3.75
C TRP A 224 14.29 12.38 2.37
N THR A 225 13.42 11.39 2.06
CA THR A 225 12.63 11.35 0.82
C THR A 225 11.72 12.58 0.72
N LEU A 226 11.05 12.93 1.80
CA LEU A 226 10.12 14.07 1.85
C LEU A 226 10.84 15.43 1.84
N GLU A 227 12.05 15.50 2.41
CA GLU A 227 12.90 16.70 2.38
C GLU A 227 13.59 16.92 1.03
N ASN A 228 13.84 15.83 0.29
CA ASN A 228 14.62 15.87 -0.96
C ASN A 228 13.92 15.12 -2.09
N PRO A 229 12.66 15.43 -2.44
CA PRO A 229 11.83 14.58 -3.30
C PRO A 229 12.44 14.37 -4.69
N GLU A 230 12.98 15.40 -5.34
CA GLU A 230 13.60 15.25 -6.66
C GLU A 230 14.86 14.38 -6.62
N LYS A 231 15.70 14.57 -5.61
CA LYS A 231 16.90 13.73 -5.43
C LYS A 231 16.53 12.29 -5.11
N ALA A 232 15.50 12.08 -4.29
CA ALA A 232 15.01 10.75 -3.94
C ALA A 232 14.54 9.98 -5.17
N TYR A 233 13.78 10.62 -6.06
CA TYR A 233 13.37 9.99 -7.31
C TYR A 233 14.55 9.69 -8.24
N ALA A 234 15.49 10.63 -8.38
CA ALA A 234 16.69 10.42 -9.18
C ALA A 234 17.51 9.20 -8.69
N LEU A 235 17.76 9.12 -7.38
CA LEU A 235 18.49 8.02 -6.77
C LEU A 235 17.70 6.69 -6.84
N LEU A 236 16.38 6.73 -6.73
CA LEU A 236 15.53 5.55 -6.96
C LEU A 236 15.70 5.02 -8.40
N CYS A 237 15.72 5.92 -9.38
CA CYS A 237 15.93 5.56 -10.79
C CYS A 237 17.34 5.06 -11.10
N GLU A 238 18.36 5.44 -10.33
CA GLU A 238 19.70 4.87 -10.42
C GLU A 238 19.73 3.43 -9.95
N GLN A 239 19.04 3.13 -8.86
CA GLN A 239 18.94 1.77 -8.30
C GLN A 239 18.02 0.87 -9.14
N ILE A 240 16.95 1.43 -9.70
CA ILE A 240 15.92 0.71 -10.45
C ILE A 240 15.67 1.43 -11.79
N PRO A 241 16.53 1.23 -12.81
CA PRO A 241 16.48 2.00 -14.07
C PRO A 241 15.14 1.95 -14.81
N ARG A 242 14.35 0.87 -14.65
CA ARG A 242 13.01 0.74 -15.27
C ARG A 242 12.01 1.80 -14.80
N LEU A 243 12.27 2.43 -13.64
CA LEU A 243 11.41 3.50 -13.11
C LEU A 243 11.71 4.88 -13.70
N ARG A 244 12.76 5.02 -14.52
CA ARG A 244 13.13 6.29 -15.17
C ARG A 244 12.22 6.57 -16.36
N THR A 245 10.94 6.79 -16.11
CA THR A 245 9.95 7.16 -17.14
C THR A 245 9.07 8.29 -16.62
N GLU A 246 8.44 9.03 -17.54
CA GLU A 246 7.48 10.08 -17.17
C GLU A 246 6.29 9.53 -16.37
N THR A 247 5.80 8.35 -16.74
CA THR A 247 4.73 7.65 -16.01
C THR A 247 5.10 7.44 -14.54
N PHE A 248 6.28 6.86 -14.27
CA PHE A 248 6.70 6.63 -12.89
C PHE A 248 7.07 7.91 -12.14
N ARG A 249 7.52 8.96 -12.84
CA ARG A 249 7.70 10.27 -12.23
C ARG A 249 6.38 10.85 -11.74
N LYS A 250 5.33 10.80 -12.55
CA LYS A 250 3.98 11.26 -12.15
C LYS A 250 3.41 10.43 -11.01
N ILE A 251 3.57 9.11 -11.05
CA ILE A 251 3.21 8.23 -9.94
C ILE A 251 3.95 8.62 -8.67
N TYR A 252 5.26 8.87 -8.75
CA TYR A 252 6.07 9.28 -7.58
C TYR A 252 5.53 10.55 -6.94
N ILE A 253 5.31 11.61 -7.74
CA ILE A 253 4.77 12.89 -7.26
C ILE A 253 3.39 12.67 -6.60
N SER A 254 2.54 11.86 -7.23
CA SER A 254 1.21 11.56 -6.71
C SER A 254 1.24 10.73 -5.41
N CYS A 255 2.33 10.01 -5.13
CA CYS A 255 2.51 9.24 -3.90
C CYS A 255 3.02 10.07 -2.72
N LEU A 256 3.70 11.21 -2.96
CA LEU A 256 4.33 12.01 -1.90
C LEU A 256 3.39 12.37 -0.73
N PRO A 257 2.13 12.76 -0.95
CA PRO A 257 1.21 13.13 0.14
C PRO A 257 0.86 11.98 1.09
N TYR A 258 1.03 10.74 0.66
CA TYR A 258 0.61 9.55 1.39
C TYR A 258 1.73 8.89 2.19
N PHE A 259 2.97 9.33 2.08
CA PHE A 259 4.04 8.82 2.93
C PHE A 259 3.80 9.17 4.40
N SER A 260 3.90 8.16 5.25
CA SER A 260 3.83 8.35 6.70
C SER A 260 5.09 9.07 7.20
N ARG A 261 4.93 10.23 7.81
CA ARG A 261 6.04 11.07 8.26
C ARG A 261 6.76 10.55 9.49
N ASP A 262 6.05 9.76 10.30
CA ASP A 262 6.50 9.22 11.58
C ASP A 262 6.38 7.70 11.66
N LEU A 263 5.86 7.06 10.62
CA LEU A 263 5.58 5.62 10.51
C LEU A 263 4.58 5.10 11.56
N VAL A 264 3.84 5.96 12.24
CA VAL A 264 2.94 5.58 13.34
C VAL A 264 1.72 4.81 12.81
N ASN A 265 1.37 3.73 13.50
CA ASN A 265 0.06 3.11 13.38
C ASN A 265 -0.96 3.99 14.12
N VAL A 266 -2.00 4.44 13.46
CA VAL A 266 -3.03 5.35 14.00
C VAL A 266 -4.21 4.53 14.51
N ASP A 267 -4.50 4.58 15.81
CA ASP A 267 -5.55 3.79 16.47
C ASP A 267 -6.91 3.90 15.79
N ARG A 268 -7.34 5.13 15.49
CA ARG A 268 -8.57 5.41 14.74
C ARG A 268 -8.69 4.62 13.44
N ASP A 269 -7.58 4.47 12.70
CA ASP A 269 -7.59 3.80 11.40
C ASP A 269 -7.75 2.29 11.58
N TRP A 270 -7.09 1.74 12.61
CA TRP A 270 -7.24 0.34 12.98
C TRP A 270 -8.67 0.03 13.42
N GLU A 271 -9.28 0.86 14.28
CA GLU A 271 -10.68 0.69 14.68
C GLU A 271 -11.63 0.69 13.47
N LYS A 272 -11.50 1.66 12.57
CA LYS A 272 -12.33 1.75 11.36
C LYS A 272 -12.17 0.53 10.45
N VAL A 273 -10.93 0.10 10.22
CA VAL A 273 -10.68 -1.07 9.36
C VAL A 273 -11.14 -2.36 10.04
N GLY A 274 -11.06 -2.46 11.37
CA GLY A 274 -11.63 -3.57 12.14
C GLY A 274 -13.14 -3.69 11.93
N LEU A 275 -13.88 -2.59 12.06
CA LEU A 275 -15.32 -2.55 11.79
C LEU A 275 -15.63 -2.92 10.33
N TYR A 276 -14.83 -2.43 9.39
CA TYR A 276 -15.03 -2.78 7.98
C TYR A 276 -14.72 -4.26 7.70
N ALA A 277 -13.68 -4.82 8.31
CA ALA A 277 -13.36 -6.24 8.20
C ALA A 277 -14.48 -7.14 8.74
N GLN A 278 -15.15 -6.74 9.84
CA GLN A 278 -16.34 -7.40 10.35
C GLN A 278 -17.51 -7.36 9.34
N GLN A 279 -17.80 -6.19 8.79
CA GLN A 279 -18.86 -6.01 7.77
C GLN A 279 -18.61 -6.86 6.52
N LEU A 280 -17.35 -7.07 6.16
CA LEU A 280 -16.92 -7.94 5.06
C LEU A 280 -16.90 -9.43 5.43
N GLY A 281 -17.20 -9.81 6.68
CA GLY A 281 -17.11 -11.18 7.17
C GLY A 281 -15.69 -11.74 7.19
N ILE A 282 -14.68 -10.87 7.31
CA ILE A 282 -13.26 -11.25 7.39
C ILE A 282 -12.89 -11.61 8.84
N THR A 283 -13.42 -10.87 9.79
CA THR A 283 -13.23 -11.06 11.23
C THR A 283 -14.58 -11.20 11.93
N ASP A 284 -14.59 -11.76 13.14
CA ASP A 284 -15.73 -11.72 14.04
C ASP A 284 -15.69 -10.45 14.93
N GLU A 285 -16.72 -10.26 15.77
CA GLU A 285 -16.86 -9.11 16.65
C GLU A 285 -15.87 -9.12 17.85
N THR A 286 -15.20 -10.25 18.09
CA THR A 286 -14.35 -10.45 19.27
C THR A 286 -12.89 -10.05 19.04
N MET A 287 -12.50 -9.74 17.80
CA MET A 287 -11.12 -9.41 17.51
C MET A 287 -10.74 -8.02 18.04
N ASP A 288 -9.82 -7.99 18.99
CA ASP A 288 -9.20 -6.75 19.46
C ASP A 288 -8.25 -6.18 18.40
N CYS A 289 -8.58 -5.01 17.86
CA CYS A 289 -7.77 -4.33 16.86
C CYS A 289 -6.39 -3.91 17.40
N HIS A 290 -6.26 -3.60 18.69
CA HIS A 290 -4.99 -3.22 19.32
C HIS A 290 -3.99 -4.38 19.34
N SER A 291 -4.46 -5.63 19.22
CA SER A 291 -3.57 -6.78 19.06
C SER A 291 -2.90 -6.86 17.67
N CYS A 292 -3.37 -6.07 16.69
CA CYS A 292 -2.91 -6.12 15.31
C CYS A 292 -1.69 -5.24 15.01
N TYR A 293 -1.32 -4.32 15.91
CA TYR A 293 -0.24 -3.36 15.69
C TYR A 293 0.49 -2.99 16.97
N THR A 294 1.67 -2.39 16.81
CA THR A 294 2.44 -1.78 17.89
C THR A 294 3.25 -0.60 17.36
N ASN A 295 3.42 0.43 18.19
CA ASN A 295 4.28 1.57 17.91
C ASN A 295 5.59 1.52 18.74
N GLU A 296 5.83 0.46 19.52
CA GLU A 296 6.98 0.35 20.43
C GLU A 296 8.36 0.32 19.74
N PHE A 297 8.41 0.04 18.45
CA PHE A 297 9.63 0.00 17.65
C PHE A 297 9.97 1.35 17.02
N LEU A 298 9.07 2.30 17.11
CA LEU A 298 9.28 3.65 16.62
C LEU A 298 10.00 4.50 17.67
N PRO A 299 10.84 5.47 17.29
CA PRO A 299 11.40 6.41 18.23
C PRO A 299 10.28 7.19 18.93
N GLU A 300 10.47 7.51 20.21
CA GLU A 300 9.62 8.48 20.88
C GLU A 300 9.57 9.74 20.02
N ARG A 301 8.34 10.21 19.71
CA ARG A 301 8.11 11.29 18.74
C ARG A 301 9.08 12.45 19.00
N PRO A 302 10.06 12.71 18.16
CA PRO A 302 10.57 14.06 18.10
C PRO A 302 9.38 14.89 17.58
N TYR A 303 9.03 15.95 18.27
CA TYR A 303 8.13 16.96 17.70
C TYR A 303 8.70 17.30 16.32
N SER A 304 8.00 16.84 15.29
CA SER A 304 8.49 17.03 13.94
C SER A 304 8.48 18.53 13.68
N THR A 305 9.65 19.09 13.49
CA THR A 305 9.86 20.43 12.93
C THR A 305 9.52 20.44 11.43
N PHE A 306 8.92 19.38 10.93
CA PHE A 306 8.53 19.19 9.56
C PHE A 306 7.38 20.12 9.20
N GLU A 307 7.67 21.13 8.39
CA GLU A 307 6.64 21.78 7.62
C GLU A 307 6.10 20.80 6.59
N PRO A 308 4.77 20.72 6.41
CA PRO A 308 4.16 19.92 5.35
C PRO A 308 4.77 20.33 4.00
N LEU A 309 5.05 19.35 3.11
CA LEU A 309 5.12 19.66 1.69
C LEU A 309 3.85 20.43 1.39
N ASP A 310 3.97 21.72 1.09
CA ASP A 310 2.79 22.50 0.83
C ASP A 310 2.14 21.98 -0.47
N GLY A 311 0.83 22.11 -0.56
CA GLY A 311 0.10 21.65 -1.73
C GLY A 311 0.57 22.34 -3.03
N THR A 312 1.31 23.44 -2.91
CA THR A 312 1.90 24.21 -4.00
C THR A 312 2.99 23.41 -4.71
N TYR A 313 3.93 22.79 -3.96
CA TYR A 313 4.97 21.96 -4.57
C TYR A 313 4.37 20.82 -5.41
N ILE A 314 3.40 20.09 -4.86
CA ILE A 314 2.74 18.97 -5.55
C ILE A 314 1.99 19.47 -6.78
N SER A 315 1.23 20.56 -6.65
CA SER A 315 0.45 21.13 -7.75
C SER A 315 1.32 21.70 -8.87
N GLU A 316 2.47 22.30 -8.55
CA GLU A 316 3.43 22.80 -9.52
C GLU A 316 4.10 21.66 -10.28
N GLN A 317 4.52 20.59 -9.58
CA GLN A 317 5.13 19.43 -10.22
C GLN A 317 4.16 18.68 -11.14
N LEU A 318 2.88 18.57 -10.76
CA LEU A 318 1.85 17.96 -11.60
C LEU A 318 1.50 18.80 -12.83
N LYS A 319 1.68 20.16 -12.78
CA LYS A 319 1.47 21.05 -13.93
C LYS A 319 2.68 21.11 -14.87
N ALA A 320 3.88 20.88 -14.35
CA ALA A 320 5.14 20.92 -15.12
C ALA A 320 5.42 19.59 -15.84
N SER A 321 4.66 18.57 -15.57
CA SER A 321 4.70 17.25 -16.20
C SER A 321 3.53 17.05 -17.15
#